data_c14467d1a70824709072c1e23994b505
#
_entry.id   c14467d1a70824709072c1e23994b505
#
_cell.length_a   1.000
_cell.length_b   1.000
_cell.length_c   1.000
_cell.angle_alpha   90.00
_cell.angle_beta   90.00
_cell.angle_gamma   90.00
#
_symmetry.space_group_name_H-M   'P 1'
#
loop_
_entity.id
_entity.type
_entity.pdbx_description
1 polymer ?
#
loop_
_entity_poly.entity_id
_entity_poly.type
_entity_poly.pdbx_seq_one_letter_code
_entity_poly.pdbx_strand_id
1 'polypeptide(L)'
;MVKELEEQREEILRLYQELKPSQRAFSPAPHKWNLLQVLRHLVTAEIQSVAYINKKLKSRSGIPEAGIGSYLRNLLLKTALKLPFRFEAPKIAEVKDKHPDFETMISEWDTVRKGIQKLIEQSDEATLARALYRHPKAGMLNMKQFMEFIEVHIAHHQKQMKRIMKHPSFPAE
;
A
#
# COMPACT_ATOMS: atom_id res chain seq x y z
N MET A 1 15.32 1.40 -1.73
CA MET A 1 13.90 0.98 -1.94
C MET A 1 13.30 0.25 -0.74
N VAL A 2 13.86 -0.85 -0.24
CA VAL A 2 13.30 -1.50 0.99
C VAL A 2 13.41 -0.57 2.19
N LYS A 3 14.55 0.08 2.37
CA LYS A 3 14.81 1.03 3.46
C LYS A 3 13.84 2.21 3.45
N GLU A 4 13.63 2.83 2.32
CA GLU A 4 12.70 3.96 2.16
C GLU A 4 11.25 3.57 2.49
N LEU A 5 10.85 2.35 2.12
CA LEU A 5 9.53 1.82 2.46
C LEU A 5 9.37 1.57 3.97
N GLU A 6 10.43 1.12 4.65
CA GLU A 6 10.42 0.97 6.11
C GLU A 6 10.37 2.33 6.81
N GLU A 7 11.15 3.30 6.37
CA GLU A 7 11.11 4.67 6.88
C GLU A 7 9.69 5.28 6.78
N GLN A 8 9.01 5.09 5.63
CA GLN A 8 7.61 5.52 5.46
C GLN A 8 6.65 4.79 6.41
N ARG A 9 6.83 3.47 6.61
CA ARG A 9 6.02 2.69 7.54
C ARG A 9 6.19 3.19 8.97
N GLU A 10 7.43 3.35 9.42
CA GLU A 10 7.74 3.84 10.76
C GLU A 10 7.21 5.25 11.01
N GLU A 11 7.28 6.15 10.03
CA GLU A 11 6.69 7.48 10.12
C GLU A 11 5.18 7.40 10.36
N ILE A 12 4.47 6.54 9.62
CA ILE A 12 3.03 6.34 9.80
C ILE A 12 2.73 5.74 11.17
N LEU A 13 3.46 4.72 11.59
CA LEU A 13 3.21 4.07 12.89
C LEU A 13 3.43 5.05 14.06
N ARG A 14 4.50 5.84 14.03
CA ARG A 14 4.73 6.90 15.02
C ARG A 14 3.57 7.90 15.07
N LEU A 15 3.14 8.38 13.90
CA LEU A 15 1.98 9.28 13.82
C LEU A 15 0.74 8.66 14.50
N TYR A 16 0.45 7.40 14.22
CA TYR A 16 -0.73 6.74 14.80
C TYR A 16 -0.58 6.48 16.30
N GLN A 17 0.61 6.20 16.79
CA GLN A 17 0.87 6.00 18.23
C GLN A 17 0.63 7.27 19.04
N GLU A 18 0.93 8.44 18.48
CA GLU A 18 0.69 9.75 19.10
C GLU A 18 -0.81 10.13 19.15
N LEU A 19 -1.65 9.54 18.29
CA LEU A 19 -3.07 9.85 18.22
C LEU A 19 -3.90 9.08 19.26
N LYS A 20 -4.86 9.76 19.89
CA LYS A 20 -5.87 9.13 20.75
C LYS A 20 -6.80 8.20 19.95
N PRO A 21 -7.43 7.20 20.58
CA PRO A 21 -8.39 6.30 19.91
C PRO A 21 -9.51 7.06 19.17
N SER A 22 -10.05 8.14 19.78
CA SER A 22 -11.08 8.99 19.17
C SER A 22 -10.60 9.68 17.88
N GLN A 23 -9.35 10.11 17.86
CA GLN A 23 -8.72 10.74 16.71
C GLN A 23 -8.50 9.74 15.57
N ARG A 24 -8.01 8.53 15.89
CA ARG A 24 -7.84 7.44 14.91
C ARG A 24 -9.18 7.02 14.28
N ALA A 25 -10.26 7.04 15.06
CA ALA A 25 -11.62 6.66 14.63
C ALA A 25 -12.42 7.81 13.98
N PHE A 26 -11.88 9.02 13.93
CA PHE A 26 -12.57 10.18 13.37
C PHE A 26 -12.78 10.06 11.85
N SER A 27 -14.03 10.16 11.41
CA SER A 27 -14.43 10.25 10.00
C SER A 27 -14.82 11.69 9.65
N PRO A 28 -14.24 12.31 8.62
CA PRO A 28 -14.50 13.71 8.27
C PRO A 28 -15.92 13.94 7.72
N ALA A 29 -16.60 12.88 7.26
CA ALA A 29 -17.99 12.92 6.81
C ALA A 29 -18.57 11.48 6.80
N PRO A 30 -19.91 11.31 6.76
CA PRO A 30 -20.54 10.02 6.51
C PRO A 30 -19.95 9.36 5.25
N HIS A 31 -19.69 8.06 5.32
CA HIS A 31 -19.09 7.25 4.24
C HIS A 31 -17.66 7.64 3.82
N LYS A 32 -16.98 8.53 4.55
CA LYS A 32 -15.54 8.76 4.39
C LYS A 32 -14.74 7.90 5.37
N TRP A 33 -13.60 7.44 4.92
CA TRP A 33 -12.70 6.66 5.75
C TRP A 33 -12.13 7.49 6.90
N ASN A 34 -12.06 6.86 8.07
CA ASN A 34 -11.24 7.31 9.19
C ASN A 34 -9.78 6.89 9.02
N LEU A 35 -8.91 7.29 9.95
CA LEU A 35 -7.48 6.97 9.88
C LEU A 35 -7.24 5.45 9.97
N LEU A 36 -7.96 4.71 10.85
CA LEU A 36 -7.81 3.25 10.97
C LEU A 36 -8.17 2.54 9.66
N GLN A 37 -9.20 3.00 8.96
CA GLN A 37 -9.57 2.43 7.66
C GLN A 37 -8.52 2.72 6.57
N VAL A 38 -7.89 3.90 6.59
CA VAL A 38 -6.79 4.22 5.67
C VAL A 38 -5.59 3.30 5.94
N LEU A 39 -5.24 3.09 7.21
CA LEU A 39 -4.16 2.16 7.58
C LEU A 39 -4.49 0.72 7.16
N ARG A 40 -5.72 0.25 7.47
CA ARG A 40 -6.18 -1.09 7.07
C ARG A 40 -6.09 -1.32 5.57
N HIS A 41 -6.44 -0.31 4.78
CA HIS A 41 -6.32 -0.36 3.33
C HIS A 41 -4.88 -0.57 2.88
N LEU A 42 -3.92 0.19 3.41
CA LEU A 42 -2.50 0.04 3.08
C LEU A 42 -1.99 -1.37 3.40
N VAL A 43 -2.24 -1.83 4.63
CA VAL A 43 -1.81 -3.17 5.07
C VAL A 43 -2.42 -4.26 4.20
N THR A 44 -3.74 -4.19 3.96
CA THR A 44 -4.44 -5.19 3.13
C THR A 44 -3.93 -5.20 1.69
N ALA A 45 -3.68 -4.04 1.09
CA ALA A 45 -3.15 -3.94 -0.27
C ALA A 45 -1.78 -4.62 -0.40
N GLU A 46 -0.89 -4.45 0.58
CA GLU A 46 0.42 -5.11 0.58
C GLU A 46 0.30 -6.62 0.81
N ILE A 47 -0.52 -7.07 1.78
CA ILE A 47 -0.76 -8.51 2.03
C ILE A 47 -1.26 -9.20 0.77
N GLN A 48 -2.27 -8.65 0.11
CA GLN A 48 -2.85 -9.23 -1.10
C GLN A 48 -1.84 -9.24 -2.25
N SER A 49 -1.04 -8.19 -2.38
CA SER A 49 -0.01 -8.09 -3.41
C SER A 49 1.07 -9.14 -3.24
N VAL A 50 1.59 -9.30 -2.02
CA VAL A 50 2.62 -10.32 -1.70
C VAL A 50 2.07 -11.73 -1.86
N ALA A 51 0.83 -11.97 -1.43
CA ALA A 51 0.17 -13.27 -1.64
C ALA A 51 0.03 -13.60 -3.13
N TYR A 52 -0.32 -12.62 -3.96
CA TYR A 52 -0.38 -12.78 -5.41
C TYR A 52 0.99 -13.11 -6.01
N ILE A 53 2.05 -12.35 -5.64
CA ILE A 53 3.43 -12.58 -6.11
C ILE A 53 3.88 -14.00 -5.74
N ASN A 54 3.70 -14.40 -4.48
CA ASN A 54 4.07 -15.74 -4.01
C ASN A 54 3.33 -16.86 -4.75
N LYS A 55 2.02 -16.68 -5.01
CA LYS A 55 1.24 -17.62 -5.82
C LYS A 55 1.80 -17.71 -7.23
N LYS A 56 2.16 -16.59 -7.83
CA LYS A 56 2.71 -16.51 -9.19
C LYS A 56 4.07 -17.22 -9.28
N LEU A 57 4.96 -17.00 -8.31
CA LEU A 57 6.25 -17.67 -8.24
C LEU A 57 6.14 -19.18 -8.09
N LYS A 58 5.16 -19.67 -7.33
CA LYS A 58 4.91 -21.12 -7.16
C LYS A 58 4.45 -21.80 -8.44
N SER A 59 3.75 -21.11 -9.33
CA SER A 59 3.24 -21.68 -10.58
C SER A 59 4.31 -21.97 -11.63
N ARG A 60 5.54 -21.52 -11.44
CA ARG A 60 6.79 -21.78 -12.18
C ARG A 60 6.75 -21.75 -13.72
N SER A 61 5.61 -21.66 -14.37
CA SER A 61 5.52 -21.77 -15.83
C SER A 61 5.37 -20.40 -16.50
N GLY A 62 6.31 -20.07 -17.39
CA GLY A 62 6.10 -19.07 -18.44
C GLY A 62 5.77 -17.64 -18.00
N ILE A 63 6.31 -17.17 -16.84
CA ILE A 63 6.12 -15.76 -16.45
C ILE A 63 6.99 -14.90 -17.38
N PRO A 64 6.40 -14.08 -18.27
CA PRO A 64 7.18 -13.22 -19.16
C PRO A 64 7.89 -12.12 -18.38
N GLU A 65 8.91 -11.52 -18.99
CA GLU A 65 9.49 -10.29 -18.48
C GLU A 65 8.49 -9.13 -18.58
N ALA A 66 8.64 -8.14 -17.70
CA ALA A 66 7.85 -6.92 -17.77
C ALA A 66 8.34 -6.05 -18.92
N GLY A 67 7.57 -5.99 -20.01
CA GLY A 67 7.92 -5.25 -21.21
C GLY A 67 7.75 -3.73 -21.09
N ILE A 68 8.13 -3.00 -22.16
CA ILE A 68 8.06 -1.53 -22.26
C ILE A 68 6.66 -0.98 -21.93
N GLY A 69 5.60 -1.65 -22.35
CA GLY A 69 4.23 -1.26 -22.03
C GLY A 69 3.92 -1.28 -20.52
N SER A 70 4.55 -2.17 -19.75
CA SER A 70 4.49 -2.19 -18.30
C SER A 70 5.15 -0.94 -17.69
N TYR A 71 6.29 -0.56 -18.23
CA TYR A 71 7.04 0.63 -17.78
C TYR A 71 6.21 1.92 -17.95
N LEU A 72 5.63 2.11 -19.13
CA LEU A 72 4.80 3.28 -19.43
C LEU A 72 3.55 3.33 -18.52
N ARG A 73 2.87 2.21 -18.33
CA ARG A 73 1.69 2.16 -17.43
C ARG A 73 2.06 2.41 -15.98
N ASN A 74 3.21 1.91 -15.51
CA ASN A 74 3.71 2.20 -14.17
C ASN A 74 4.04 3.69 -13.99
N LEU A 75 4.67 4.30 -14.99
CA LEU A 75 4.96 5.74 -14.98
C LEU A 75 3.67 6.58 -14.91
N LEU A 76 2.67 6.24 -15.71
CA LEU A 76 1.35 6.91 -15.68
C LEU A 76 0.65 6.74 -14.32
N LEU A 77 0.69 5.52 -13.73
CA LEU A 77 0.14 5.25 -12.42
C LEU A 77 0.82 6.10 -11.33
N LYS A 78 2.16 6.12 -11.32
CA LYS A 78 2.93 6.92 -10.35
C LYS A 78 2.63 8.42 -10.48
N THR A 79 2.51 8.90 -11.70
CA THR A 79 2.14 10.30 -11.96
C THR A 79 0.73 10.61 -11.46
N ALA A 80 -0.24 9.75 -11.76
CA ALA A 80 -1.62 9.90 -11.30
C ALA A 80 -1.73 9.91 -9.76
N LEU A 81 -1.01 9.04 -9.05
CA LEU A 81 -1.01 9.00 -7.58
C LEU A 81 -0.31 10.22 -6.93
N LYS A 82 0.61 10.87 -7.63
CA LYS A 82 1.24 12.11 -7.16
C LYS A 82 0.32 13.33 -7.28
N LEU A 83 -0.60 13.32 -8.24
CA LEU A 83 -1.56 14.39 -8.46
C LEU A 83 -2.64 14.43 -7.36
N PRO A 84 -3.30 15.57 -7.13
CA PRO A 84 -4.29 15.73 -6.07
C PRO A 84 -5.66 15.10 -6.41
N PHE A 85 -5.69 14.14 -7.32
CA PHE A 85 -6.91 13.43 -7.67
C PHE A 85 -7.37 12.52 -6.52
N ARG A 86 -8.69 12.47 -6.33
CA ARG A 86 -9.34 11.54 -5.39
C ARG A 86 -9.73 10.31 -6.16
N PHE A 87 -9.02 9.21 -5.93
CA PHE A 87 -9.40 7.92 -6.48
C PHE A 87 -10.31 7.20 -5.51
N GLU A 88 -11.41 6.65 -6.00
CA GLU A 88 -12.18 5.67 -5.24
C GLU A 88 -11.40 4.35 -5.18
N ALA A 89 -11.34 3.78 -3.99
CA ALA A 89 -10.73 2.46 -3.82
C ALA A 89 -11.51 1.42 -4.66
N PRO A 90 -10.82 0.54 -5.39
CA PRO A 90 -11.49 -0.59 -6.02
C PRO A 90 -12.29 -1.39 -4.99
N LYS A 91 -13.43 -1.99 -5.38
CA LYS A 91 -14.27 -2.79 -4.47
C LYS A 91 -13.49 -3.86 -3.68
N ILE A 92 -12.46 -4.45 -4.30
CA ILE A 92 -11.57 -5.44 -3.66
C ILE A 92 -10.72 -4.84 -2.52
N ALA A 93 -10.50 -3.54 -2.53
CA ALA A 93 -9.71 -2.80 -1.52
C ALA A 93 -10.61 -2.00 -0.56
N GLU A 94 -11.95 -2.22 -0.63
CA GLU A 94 -12.90 -1.57 0.26
C GLU A 94 -12.73 -2.06 1.69
N VAL A 95 -12.58 -1.14 2.63
CA VAL A 95 -12.51 -1.42 4.07
C VAL A 95 -13.89 -1.17 4.67
N LYS A 96 -14.61 -2.25 4.98
CA LYS A 96 -15.98 -2.19 5.55
C LYS A 96 -15.96 -2.00 7.06
N ASP A 97 -14.98 -2.60 7.75
CA ASP A 97 -14.80 -2.41 9.18
C ASP A 97 -14.42 -0.95 9.48
N LYS A 98 -15.18 -0.32 10.38
CA LYS A 98 -14.94 1.08 10.80
C LYS A 98 -13.93 1.18 11.93
N HIS A 99 -13.67 0.10 12.64
CA HIS A 99 -12.81 0.05 13.81
C HIS A 99 -11.84 -1.14 13.77
N PRO A 100 -11.03 -1.27 12.68
CA PRO A 100 -10.06 -2.35 12.60
C PRO A 100 -9.05 -2.23 13.75
N ASP A 101 -8.65 -3.37 14.31
CA ASP A 101 -7.74 -3.41 15.44
C ASP A 101 -6.34 -2.93 15.04
N PHE A 102 -5.86 -1.91 15.77
CA PHE A 102 -4.61 -1.22 15.44
C PHE A 102 -3.39 -2.13 15.64
N GLU A 103 -3.32 -2.85 16.75
CA GLU A 103 -2.19 -3.71 17.08
C GLU A 103 -2.07 -4.90 16.09
N THR A 104 -3.19 -5.47 15.73
CA THR A 104 -3.24 -6.50 14.67
C THR A 104 -2.68 -5.96 13.36
N MET A 105 -3.07 -4.73 12.95
CA MET A 105 -2.56 -4.13 11.72
C MET A 105 -1.05 -3.89 11.74
N ILE A 106 -0.48 -3.47 12.88
CA ILE A 106 0.97 -3.32 13.05
C ILE A 106 1.68 -4.65 12.83
N SER A 107 1.22 -5.70 13.49
CA SER A 107 1.80 -7.04 13.39
C SER A 107 1.70 -7.63 11.98
N GLU A 108 0.56 -7.46 11.32
CA GLU A 108 0.35 -7.88 9.94
C GLU A 108 1.27 -7.11 8.98
N TRP A 109 1.43 -5.79 9.17
CA TRP A 109 2.30 -4.98 8.32
C TRP A 109 3.77 -5.36 8.48
N ASP A 110 4.22 -5.60 9.70
CA ASP A 110 5.56 -6.11 9.97
C ASP A 110 5.80 -7.46 9.27
N THR A 111 4.84 -8.36 9.38
CA THR A 111 4.91 -9.68 8.75
C THR A 111 5.02 -9.60 7.22
N VAL A 112 4.20 -8.77 6.58
CA VAL A 112 4.24 -8.62 5.13
C VAL A 112 5.52 -7.95 4.65
N ARG A 113 6.08 -6.99 5.41
CA ARG A 113 7.35 -6.34 5.08
C ARG A 113 8.54 -7.28 5.17
N LYS A 114 8.62 -8.11 6.22
CA LYS A 114 9.58 -9.20 6.30
C LYS A 114 9.43 -10.18 5.13
N GLY A 115 8.20 -10.45 4.71
CA GLY A 115 7.91 -11.26 3.53
C GLY A 115 8.44 -10.66 2.22
N ILE A 116 8.30 -9.36 2.01
CA ILE A 116 8.85 -8.64 0.86
C ILE A 116 10.38 -8.72 0.86
N GLN A 117 11.01 -8.42 1.99
CA GLN A 117 12.46 -8.48 2.14
C GLN A 117 13.00 -9.88 1.79
N LYS A 118 12.44 -10.92 2.41
CA LYS A 118 12.80 -12.30 2.15
C LYS A 118 12.64 -12.69 0.68
N LEU A 119 11.56 -12.24 0.03
CA LEU A 119 11.30 -12.51 -1.37
C LEU A 119 12.39 -11.90 -2.27
N ILE A 120 12.83 -10.68 -1.97
CA ILE A 120 13.91 -10.00 -2.71
C ILE A 120 15.24 -10.73 -2.50
N GLU A 121 15.58 -11.06 -1.25
CA GLU A 121 16.84 -11.74 -0.89
C GLU A 121 16.95 -13.16 -1.50
N GLN A 122 15.83 -13.84 -1.68
CA GLN A 122 15.79 -15.22 -2.19
C GLN A 122 15.57 -15.31 -3.71
N SER A 123 15.40 -14.19 -4.41
CA SER A 123 15.16 -14.16 -5.85
C SER A 123 16.39 -13.64 -6.61
N ASP A 124 16.71 -14.27 -7.73
CA ASP A 124 17.70 -13.74 -8.67
C ASP A 124 17.14 -12.56 -9.49
N GLU A 125 18.01 -11.80 -10.13
CA GLU A 125 17.65 -10.65 -10.94
C GLU A 125 16.68 -11.00 -12.07
N ALA A 126 16.86 -12.16 -12.71
CA ALA A 126 16.00 -12.62 -13.78
C ALA A 126 14.56 -12.88 -13.28
N THR A 127 14.43 -13.43 -12.07
CA THR A 127 13.11 -13.60 -11.41
C THR A 127 12.50 -12.25 -11.06
N LEU A 128 13.27 -11.32 -10.49
CA LEU A 128 12.77 -9.99 -10.11
C LEU A 128 12.37 -9.13 -11.32
N ALA A 129 12.96 -9.36 -12.49
CA ALA A 129 12.60 -8.69 -13.74
C ALA A 129 11.27 -9.17 -14.35
N ARG A 130 10.78 -10.36 -13.95
CA ARG A 130 9.54 -10.93 -14.48
C ARG A 130 8.29 -10.17 -14.03
N ALA A 131 7.21 -10.30 -14.81
CA ALA A 131 5.90 -9.71 -14.56
C ALA A 131 5.16 -10.44 -13.41
N LEU A 132 5.57 -10.17 -12.16
CA LEU A 132 5.17 -10.91 -10.95
C LEU A 132 3.88 -10.40 -10.32
N TYR A 133 3.60 -9.10 -10.42
CA TYR A 133 2.47 -8.47 -9.74
C TYR A 133 1.46 -7.91 -10.76
N ARG A 134 0.15 -8.16 -10.53
CA ARG A 134 -0.92 -7.59 -11.35
C ARG A 134 -1.61 -6.44 -10.61
N HIS A 135 -1.28 -5.21 -11.02
CA HIS A 135 -1.98 -4.03 -10.53
C HIS A 135 -3.30 -3.82 -11.29
N PRO A 136 -4.45 -3.50 -10.63
CA PRO A 136 -5.76 -3.38 -11.28
C PRO A 136 -5.81 -2.38 -12.45
N LYS A 137 -5.04 -1.31 -12.39
CA LYS A 137 -5.00 -0.25 -13.42
C LYS A 137 -3.75 -0.31 -14.31
N ALA A 138 -2.58 -0.66 -13.76
CA ALA A 138 -1.32 -0.67 -14.50
C ALA A 138 -1.00 -2.04 -15.15
N GLY A 139 -1.80 -3.08 -14.88
CA GLY A 139 -1.55 -4.42 -15.39
C GLY A 139 -0.34 -5.10 -14.72
N MET A 140 0.42 -5.87 -15.49
CA MET A 140 1.52 -6.66 -14.94
C MET A 140 2.76 -5.79 -14.69
N LEU A 141 3.33 -5.90 -13.50
CA LEU A 141 4.51 -5.18 -13.02
C LEU A 141 5.59 -6.17 -12.56
N ASN A 142 6.86 -5.80 -12.72
CA ASN A 142 7.97 -6.52 -12.11
C ASN A 142 8.16 -6.08 -10.63
N MET A 143 9.12 -6.70 -9.93
CA MET A 143 9.33 -6.43 -8.51
C MET A 143 9.74 -4.98 -8.25
N LYS A 144 10.62 -4.40 -9.06
CA LYS A 144 11.01 -2.99 -8.93
C LYS A 144 9.82 -2.06 -9.10
N GLN A 145 9.00 -2.26 -10.13
CA GLN A 145 7.80 -1.47 -10.39
C GLN A 145 6.75 -1.63 -9.28
N PHE A 146 6.62 -2.82 -8.71
CA PHE A 146 5.77 -3.06 -7.54
C PHE A 146 6.23 -2.25 -6.33
N MET A 147 7.52 -2.27 -6.01
CA MET A 147 8.07 -1.48 -4.89
C MET A 147 7.87 0.03 -5.09
N GLU A 148 8.14 0.54 -6.30
CA GLU A 148 7.88 1.93 -6.66
C GLU A 148 6.39 2.30 -6.56
N PHE A 149 5.49 1.37 -6.90
CA PHE A 149 4.04 1.57 -6.70
C PHE A 149 3.69 1.67 -5.21
N ILE A 150 4.18 0.76 -4.36
CA ILE A 150 3.91 0.80 -2.91
C ILE A 150 4.38 2.12 -2.32
N GLU A 151 5.57 2.60 -2.66
CA GLU A 151 6.11 3.89 -2.20
C GLU A 151 5.16 5.07 -2.50
N VAL A 152 4.75 5.21 -3.76
CA VAL A 152 3.86 6.32 -4.14
C VAL A 152 2.43 6.14 -3.62
N HIS A 153 1.98 4.90 -3.43
CA HIS A 153 0.68 4.57 -2.85
C HIS A 153 0.62 4.98 -1.36
N ILE A 154 1.67 4.67 -0.59
CA ILE A 154 1.80 5.13 0.80
C ILE A 154 1.81 6.66 0.84
N ALA A 155 2.64 7.32 0.03
CA ALA A 155 2.73 8.77 0.00
C ALA A 155 1.38 9.43 -0.38
N HIS A 156 0.59 8.81 -1.27
CA HIS A 156 -0.77 9.25 -1.59
C HIS A 156 -1.69 9.20 -0.36
N HIS A 157 -1.64 8.10 0.40
CA HIS A 157 -2.46 7.94 1.59
C HIS A 157 -1.97 8.76 2.78
N GLN A 158 -0.68 9.05 2.92
CA GLN A 158 -0.17 10.04 3.88
C GLN A 158 -0.79 11.43 3.65
N LYS A 159 -0.95 11.85 2.38
CA LYS A 159 -1.68 13.09 2.07
C LYS A 159 -3.16 13.02 2.47
N GLN A 160 -3.78 11.84 2.34
CA GLN A 160 -5.16 11.63 2.80
C GLN A 160 -5.25 11.71 4.33
N MET A 161 -4.35 11.07 5.06
CA MET A 161 -4.27 11.15 6.53
C MET A 161 -4.11 12.60 7.01
N LYS A 162 -3.18 13.33 6.41
CA LYS A 162 -2.97 14.77 6.70
C LYS A 162 -4.25 15.60 6.46
N ARG A 163 -5.05 15.29 5.43
CA ARG A 163 -6.33 15.99 5.19
C ARG A 163 -7.37 15.66 6.26
N ILE A 164 -7.44 14.41 6.72
CA ILE A 164 -8.36 13.98 7.79
C ILE A 164 -8.01 14.73 9.09
N MET A 165 -6.74 14.75 9.46
CA MET A 165 -6.25 15.43 10.67
C MET A 165 -6.41 16.97 10.65
N LYS A 166 -6.41 17.57 9.44
CA LYS A 166 -6.64 19.01 9.26
C LYS A 166 -8.12 19.38 9.15
N HIS A 167 -9.03 18.42 9.32
CA HIS A 167 -10.47 18.72 9.26
C HIS A 167 -10.88 19.60 10.47
N PRO A 168 -11.72 20.65 10.28
CA PRO A 168 -12.12 21.57 11.36
C PRO A 168 -12.73 20.85 12.57
N SER A 169 -13.41 19.73 12.37
CA SER A 169 -14.03 18.92 13.44
C SER A 169 -13.14 17.76 13.91
N PHE A 170 -11.84 17.75 13.56
CA PHE A 170 -10.93 16.73 14.07
C PHE A 170 -10.82 16.88 15.60
N PRO A 171 -10.93 15.78 16.39
CA PRO A 171 -10.91 15.88 17.85
C PRO A 171 -9.63 16.55 18.36
N ALA A 172 -9.79 17.51 19.26
CA ALA A 172 -8.66 18.15 19.94
C ALA A 172 -7.87 17.16 20.81
N GLU A 173 -6.68 17.56 21.20
CA GLU A 173 -5.81 16.79 22.11
C GLU A 173 -6.44 16.57 23.50
#